data_838dd9e24abf90ffd5c778fd6e911c45
#
_entry.id   838dd9e24abf90ffd5c778fd6e911c45
#
_cell.length_a   1.000
_cell.length_b   1.000
_cell.length_c   1.000
_cell.angle_alpha   90.00
_cell.angle_beta   90.00
_cell.angle_gamma   90.00
#
_symmetry.space_group_name_H-M   'P 1'
#
loop_
_entity.id
_entity.type
_entity.pdbx_description
1 polymer ?
#
loop_
_entity_poly.entity_id
_entity_poly.type
_entity_poly.pdbx_seq_one_letter_code
_entity_poly.pdbx_strand_id
1 'polypeptide(L)'
;YLPPNLPNGLDGFRPEGVVRNRDLSLTGGLRGEAGGWKLDGSVSYGRNWINYRLEESINYSLGAASPNDFLIAKIRSDQLLANLDATREFSIGVAEPATLAIGAEFRRESWKSTPGDPASYAVGPLADPAALGLQPGSQGAQGLTPEDARDIDRTVVAAYAELSANLAPTLFGVVAGRVER
;
A
#
# COMPACT_ATOMS: atom_id res chain seq x y z
N TYR A 1 -12.20 -37.24 0.71
CA TYR A 1 -12.92 -37.68 -0.49
C TYR A 1 -12.74 -36.63 -1.57
N LEU A 2 -11.99 -36.98 -2.63
CA LEU A 2 -11.86 -36.12 -3.81
C LEU A 2 -13.04 -36.41 -4.74
N PRO A 3 -13.71 -35.41 -5.29
CA PRO A 3 -14.77 -35.65 -6.25
C PRO A 3 -14.24 -36.35 -7.50
N PRO A 4 -15.00 -37.29 -8.10
CA PRO A 4 -14.54 -38.10 -9.22
C PRO A 4 -14.26 -37.32 -10.51
N ASN A 5 -14.49 -36.03 -10.54
CA ASN A 5 -14.35 -35.14 -11.69
C ASN A 5 -13.40 -33.98 -11.43
N LEU A 6 -12.23 -34.25 -10.84
CA LEU A 6 -11.19 -33.24 -10.79
C LEU A 6 -10.82 -32.77 -12.21
N PRO A 7 -10.70 -31.49 -12.46
CA PRO A 7 -10.16 -30.99 -13.71
C PRO A 7 -8.81 -31.68 -14.00
N ASN A 8 -8.61 -32.14 -15.23
CA ASN A 8 -7.37 -32.78 -15.70
C ASN A 8 -7.06 -34.20 -15.18
N GLY A 9 -8.01 -34.92 -14.57
CA GLY A 9 -7.80 -36.30 -14.14
C GLY A 9 -6.74 -36.48 -13.05
N LEU A 10 -6.48 -35.45 -12.26
CA LEU A 10 -5.52 -35.48 -11.18
C LEU A 10 -6.10 -36.23 -9.96
N ASP A 11 -5.29 -37.06 -9.32
CA ASP A 11 -5.62 -37.72 -8.05
C ASP A 11 -5.67 -36.73 -6.87
N GLY A 12 -5.38 -35.46 -7.12
CA GLY A 12 -5.37 -34.36 -6.16
C GLY A 12 -4.90 -33.08 -6.79
N PHE A 13 -4.93 -31.99 -6.02
CA PHE A 13 -4.41 -30.69 -6.41
C PHE A 13 -3.76 -30.01 -5.19
N ARG A 14 -2.81 -29.13 -5.43
CA ARG A 14 -2.13 -28.36 -4.40
C ARG A 14 -2.16 -26.89 -4.79
N PRO A 15 -3.13 -26.10 -4.28
CA PRO A 15 -3.20 -24.69 -4.60
C PRO A 15 -1.89 -23.98 -4.29
N GLU A 16 -1.38 -23.23 -5.24
CA GLU A 16 -0.16 -22.44 -5.11
C GLU A 16 -0.47 -20.96 -5.28
N GLY A 17 -0.20 -20.16 -4.22
CA GLY A 17 -0.38 -18.72 -4.24
C GLY A 17 0.82 -18.04 -4.90
N VAL A 18 0.60 -17.33 -6.00
CA VAL A 18 1.61 -16.58 -6.73
C VAL A 18 1.35 -15.09 -6.61
N VAL A 19 2.33 -14.36 -6.05
CA VAL A 19 2.26 -12.90 -5.89
C VAL A 19 3.29 -12.26 -6.81
N ARG A 20 2.82 -11.39 -7.70
CA ARG A 20 3.68 -10.55 -8.53
C ARG A 20 3.57 -9.12 -8.05
N ASN A 21 4.68 -8.59 -7.56
CA ASN A 21 4.80 -7.21 -7.08
C ASN A 21 5.69 -6.39 -8.02
N ARG A 22 5.29 -5.14 -8.29
CA ARG A 22 6.05 -4.16 -9.06
C ARG A 22 5.95 -2.81 -8.40
N ASP A 23 7.09 -2.12 -8.32
CA ASP A 23 7.19 -0.79 -7.74
C ASP A 23 7.80 0.19 -8.73
N LEU A 24 7.29 1.42 -8.69
CA LEU A 24 7.87 2.58 -9.34
C LEU A 24 8.01 3.69 -8.29
N SER A 25 9.17 4.33 -8.23
CA SER A 25 9.39 5.51 -7.41
C SER A 25 10.20 6.53 -8.17
N LEU A 26 9.74 7.79 -8.14
CA LEU A 26 10.40 8.95 -8.72
C LEU A 26 10.44 10.05 -7.68
N THR A 27 11.61 10.66 -7.47
CA THR A 27 11.78 11.80 -6.58
C THR A 27 12.61 12.86 -7.26
N GLY A 28 12.18 14.11 -7.17
CA GLY A 28 12.91 15.29 -7.62
C GLY A 28 12.81 16.38 -6.55
N GLY A 29 13.86 17.16 -6.41
CA GLY A 29 13.89 18.25 -5.43
C GLY A 29 14.92 19.32 -5.75
N LEU A 30 14.80 20.44 -5.07
CA LEU A 30 15.69 21.57 -5.17
C LEU A 30 16.10 22.03 -3.76
N ARG A 31 17.37 22.41 -3.63
CA ARG A 31 17.92 23.03 -2.43
C ARG A 31 18.51 24.38 -2.77
N GLY A 32 18.38 25.33 -1.84
CA GLY A 32 18.92 26.65 -2.04
C GLY A 32 18.98 27.43 -0.74
N GLU A 33 19.53 28.63 -0.84
CA GLU A 33 19.61 29.56 0.28
C GLU A 33 19.07 30.94 -0.13
N ALA A 34 18.23 31.54 0.69
CA ALA A 34 17.70 32.86 0.47
C ALA A 34 17.43 33.57 1.81
N GLY A 35 17.93 34.80 1.98
CA GLY A 35 17.68 35.61 3.18
C GLY A 35 18.15 34.97 4.50
N GLY A 36 19.19 34.12 4.44
CA GLY A 36 19.70 33.37 5.60
C GLY A 36 18.92 32.12 5.96
N TRP A 37 17.94 31.74 5.13
CA TRP A 37 17.24 30.47 5.21
C TRP A 37 17.86 29.43 4.25
N LYS A 38 18.06 28.23 4.73
CA LYS A 38 18.33 27.03 3.91
C LYS A 38 16.97 26.43 3.56
N LEU A 39 16.71 26.28 2.28
CA LEU A 39 15.43 25.80 1.74
C LEU A 39 15.64 24.43 1.07
N ASP A 40 14.72 23.51 1.33
CA ASP A 40 14.65 22.20 0.66
C ASP A 40 13.20 21.97 0.21
N GLY A 41 13.00 21.74 -1.08
CA GLY A 41 11.69 21.39 -1.64
C GLY A 41 11.79 20.12 -2.46
N SER A 42 10.88 19.20 -2.25
CA SER A 42 10.88 17.93 -2.98
C SER A 42 9.47 17.47 -3.34
N VAL A 43 9.39 16.72 -4.44
CA VAL A 43 8.20 16.00 -4.86
C VAL A 43 8.58 14.57 -5.15
N SER A 44 7.82 13.64 -4.58
CA SER A 44 7.97 12.20 -4.80
C SER A 44 6.66 11.61 -5.30
N TYR A 45 6.77 10.72 -6.27
CA TYR A 45 5.66 9.90 -6.73
C TYR A 45 6.03 8.43 -6.62
N GLY A 46 5.19 7.65 -5.97
CA GLY A 46 5.32 6.21 -5.83
C GLY A 46 4.10 5.48 -6.37
N ARG A 47 4.30 4.33 -6.97
CA ARG A 47 3.23 3.43 -7.38
C ARG A 47 3.64 1.99 -7.16
N ASN A 48 2.75 1.23 -6.54
CA ASN A 48 2.89 -0.21 -6.36
C ASN A 48 1.74 -0.93 -7.08
N TRP A 49 2.04 -2.07 -7.72
CA TRP A 49 1.07 -2.99 -8.29
C TRP A 49 1.30 -4.38 -7.74
N ILE A 50 0.25 -4.99 -7.23
CA ILE A 50 0.28 -6.36 -6.75
C ILE A 50 -0.79 -7.16 -7.51
N ASN A 51 -0.39 -8.28 -8.09
CA ASN A 51 -1.29 -9.26 -8.67
C ASN A 51 -1.22 -10.54 -7.84
N TYR A 52 -2.34 -10.93 -7.26
CA TYR A 52 -2.51 -12.19 -6.57
C TYR A 52 -3.13 -13.20 -7.51
N ARG A 53 -2.46 -14.31 -7.73
CA ARG A 53 -2.95 -15.45 -8.50
C ARG A 53 -2.93 -16.69 -7.63
N LEU A 54 -3.80 -17.61 -7.97
CA LEU A 54 -3.84 -18.95 -7.40
C LEU A 54 -3.71 -19.92 -8.57
N GLU A 55 -2.69 -20.74 -8.56
CA GLU A 55 -2.40 -21.75 -9.56
C GLU A 55 -2.65 -23.13 -8.97
N GLU A 56 -2.85 -24.14 -9.83
CA GLU A 56 -3.14 -25.51 -9.43
C GLU A 56 -4.31 -25.66 -8.46
N SER A 57 -5.38 -24.87 -8.66
CA SER A 57 -6.59 -24.88 -7.84
C SER A 57 -7.81 -25.25 -8.67
N ILE A 58 -8.95 -25.36 -7.99
CA ILE A 58 -10.25 -25.61 -8.62
C ILE A 58 -11.37 -24.87 -7.88
N ASN A 59 -12.45 -24.59 -8.59
CA ASN A 59 -13.73 -24.24 -7.98
C ASN A 59 -14.68 -25.46 -8.15
N TYR A 60 -14.87 -26.24 -7.11
CA TYR A 60 -15.69 -27.45 -7.15
C TYR A 60 -17.11 -27.21 -7.64
N SER A 61 -17.69 -26.06 -7.33
CA SER A 61 -19.05 -25.76 -7.71
C SER A 61 -19.26 -25.62 -9.21
N LEU A 62 -18.19 -25.38 -9.97
CA LEU A 62 -18.17 -25.31 -11.43
C LEU A 62 -17.93 -26.69 -12.09
N GLY A 63 -17.53 -27.70 -11.33
CA GLY A 63 -17.23 -29.03 -11.84
C GLY A 63 -16.16 -29.01 -12.95
N ALA A 64 -16.41 -29.70 -14.04
CA ALA A 64 -15.50 -29.80 -15.18
C ALA A 64 -15.26 -28.45 -15.92
N ALA A 65 -16.09 -27.45 -15.68
CA ALA A 65 -15.90 -26.09 -16.22
C ALA A 65 -14.98 -25.21 -15.38
N SER A 66 -14.47 -25.71 -14.25
CA SER A 66 -13.55 -24.96 -13.42
C SER A 66 -12.21 -24.77 -14.12
N PRO A 67 -11.69 -23.52 -14.20
CA PRO A 67 -10.28 -23.32 -14.52
C PRO A 67 -9.39 -23.84 -13.37
N ASN A 68 -8.09 -23.99 -13.66
CA ASN A 68 -7.10 -24.37 -12.66
C ASN A 68 -6.31 -23.19 -12.12
N ASP A 69 -6.29 -22.09 -12.88
CA ASP A 69 -5.60 -20.86 -12.53
C ASP A 69 -6.59 -19.72 -12.39
N PHE A 70 -6.45 -18.96 -11.33
CA PHE A 70 -7.35 -17.86 -11.00
C PHE A 70 -6.57 -16.58 -10.72
N LEU A 71 -7.02 -15.47 -11.24
CA LEU A 71 -6.69 -14.17 -10.68
C LEU A 71 -7.55 -13.97 -9.42
N ILE A 72 -6.93 -13.77 -8.28
CA ILE A 72 -7.62 -13.57 -7.00
C ILE A 72 -7.93 -12.10 -6.78
N ALA A 73 -6.96 -11.21 -7.02
CA ALA A 73 -7.14 -9.76 -6.94
C ALA A 73 -5.99 -9.04 -7.64
N LYS A 74 -6.26 -7.80 -8.07
CA LYS A 74 -5.21 -6.82 -8.38
C LYS A 74 -5.33 -5.67 -7.38
N ILE A 75 -4.19 -5.25 -6.83
CA ILE A 75 -4.12 -4.09 -5.95
C ILE A 75 -3.18 -3.07 -6.57
N ARG A 76 -3.57 -1.81 -6.54
CA ARG A 76 -2.75 -0.68 -6.92
C ARG A 76 -2.76 0.34 -5.79
N SER A 77 -1.58 0.80 -5.41
CA SER A 77 -1.41 1.91 -4.48
C SER A 77 -0.58 3.00 -5.15
N ASP A 78 -1.05 4.24 -5.08
CA ASP A 78 -0.34 5.42 -5.59
C ASP A 78 -0.12 6.40 -4.43
N GLN A 79 1.03 7.06 -4.42
CA GLN A 79 1.32 8.14 -3.47
C GLN A 79 2.00 9.30 -4.19
N LEU A 80 1.48 10.50 -3.99
CA LEU A 80 2.14 11.76 -4.32
C LEU A 80 2.47 12.47 -3.02
N LEU A 81 3.73 12.83 -2.83
CA LEU A 81 4.25 13.53 -1.66
C LEU A 81 4.99 14.78 -2.12
N ALA A 82 4.67 15.92 -1.52
CA ALA A 82 5.43 17.16 -1.70
C ALA A 82 5.82 17.69 -0.32
N ASN A 83 7.09 18.03 -0.14
CA ASN A 83 7.66 18.60 1.06
C ASN A 83 8.30 19.95 0.75
N LEU A 84 8.18 20.85 1.70
CA LEU A 84 8.88 22.12 1.71
C LEU A 84 9.40 22.36 3.13
N ASP A 85 10.72 22.47 3.26
CA ASP A 85 11.42 22.62 4.52
C ASP A 85 12.30 23.88 4.47
N ALA A 86 12.36 24.59 5.59
CA ALA A 86 13.19 25.75 5.74
C ALA A 86 13.88 25.74 7.10
N THR A 87 15.18 25.95 7.14
CA THR A 87 15.95 26.05 8.36
C THR A 87 16.74 27.34 8.43
N ARG A 88 16.84 27.90 9.62
CA ARG A 88 17.62 29.10 9.86
C ARG A 88 18.29 29.05 11.24
N GLU A 89 19.53 29.48 11.27
CA GLU A 89 20.29 29.68 12.49
C GLU A 89 20.22 31.15 12.94
N PHE A 90 20.09 31.39 14.25
CA PHE A 90 20.06 32.72 14.82
C PHE A 90 20.58 32.73 16.26
N SER A 91 21.26 33.82 16.64
CA SER A 91 21.84 33.98 17.98
C SER A 91 20.75 34.39 18.99
N ILE A 92 20.61 33.64 20.07
CA ILE A 92 19.66 33.89 21.18
C ILE A 92 20.40 34.23 22.51
N GLY A 93 21.72 34.45 22.44
CA GLY A 93 22.52 34.78 23.63
C GLY A 93 23.02 33.59 24.40
N VAL A 94 22.93 32.38 23.84
CA VAL A 94 23.56 31.14 24.34
C VAL A 94 24.90 30.88 23.60
N ALA A 95 25.62 29.81 24.01
CA ALA A 95 26.98 29.54 23.52
C ALA A 95 27.05 29.32 21.99
N GLU A 96 26.03 28.75 21.38
CA GLU A 96 25.93 28.49 19.95
C GLU A 96 24.59 29.01 19.38
N PRO A 97 24.52 29.31 18.07
CA PRO A 97 23.26 29.68 17.45
C PRO A 97 22.17 28.62 17.63
N ALA A 98 20.94 29.06 17.87
CA ALA A 98 19.77 28.21 17.83
C ALA A 98 19.36 27.95 16.39
N THR A 99 18.80 26.79 16.12
CA THR A 99 18.24 26.41 14.82
C THR A 99 16.71 26.36 14.89
N LEU A 100 16.07 27.11 14.02
CA LEU A 100 14.65 26.99 13.74
C LEU A 100 14.47 26.20 12.46
N ALA A 101 13.71 25.13 12.51
CA ALA A 101 13.24 24.37 11.35
C ALA A 101 11.72 24.49 11.27
N ILE A 102 11.23 24.79 10.08
CA ILE A 102 9.79 24.80 9.77
C ILE A 102 9.55 24.02 8.47
N GLY A 103 8.43 23.37 8.34
CA GLY A 103 8.12 22.67 7.11
C GLY A 103 6.65 22.41 6.92
N ALA A 104 6.32 22.07 5.68
CA ALA A 104 5.00 21.70 5.25
C ALA A 104 5.05 20.45 4.36
N GLU A 105 4.04 19.61 4.50
CA GLU A 105 3.87 18.38 3.72
C GLU A 105 2.49 18.35 3.08
N PHE A 106 2.45 18.00 1.83
CA PHE A 106 1.23 17.59 1.13
C PHE A 106 1.39 16.15 0.68
N ARG A 107 0.43 15.27 1.04
CA ARG A 107 0.42 13.86 0.64
C ARG A 107 -0.95 13.47 0.14
N ARG A 108 -0.98 12.91 -1.06
CA ARG A 108 -2.16 12.26 -1.60
C ARG A 108 -1.87 10.79 -1.82
N GLU A 109 -2.71 9.94 -1.27
CA GLU A 109 -2.62 8.49 -1.39
C GLU A 109 -3.89 7.97 -2.04
N SER A 110 -3.76 6.99 -2.92
CA SER A 110 -4.89 6.23 -3.43
C SER A 110 -4.62 4.75 -3.33
N TRP A 111 -5.66 3.99 -3.06
CA TRP A 111 -5.62 2.55 -3.00
C TRP A 111 -6.81 1.99 -3.76
N LYS A 112 -6.53 1.10 -4.71
CA LYS A 112 -7.54 0.48 -5.55
C LYS A 112 -7.35 -1.02 -5.57
N SER A 113 -8.43 -1.76 -5.24
CA SER A 113 -8.53 -3.18 -5.51
C SER A 113 -9.46 -3.44 -6.70
N THR A 114 -9.10 -4.43 -7.50
CA THR A 114 -9.87 -4.89 -8.65
C THR A 114 -10.28 -6.33 -8.41
N PRO A 115 -11.52 -6.72 -8.73
CA PRO A 115 -11.99 -8.08 -8.56
C PRO A 115 -11.12 -9.11 -9.24
N GLY A 116 -11.16 -10.32 -8.72
CA GLY A 116 -10.59 -11.50 -9.33
C GLY A 116 -11.39 -11.98 -10.55
N ASP A 117 -10.95 -13.09 -11.12
CA ASP A 117 -11.72 -13.76 -12.17
C ASP A 117 -13.07 -14.23 -11.61
N PRO A 118 -14.20 -14.12 -12.34
CA PRO A 118 -15.51 -14.55 -11.86
C PRO A 118 -15.52 -15.99 -11.35
N ALA A 119 -14.79 -16.89 -11.99
CA ALA A 119 -14.70 -18.29 -11.58
C ALA A 119 -14.02 -18.46 -10.19
N SER A 120 -13.24 -17.47 -9.72
CA SER A 120 -12.55 -17.53 -8.43
C SER A 120 -13.48 -17.31 -7.23
N TYR A 121 -14.67 -16.73 -7.44
CA TYR A 121 -15.65 -16.48 -6.38
C TYR A 121 -17.07 -16.97 -6.74
N ALA A 122 -17.30 -17.49 -7.95
CA ALA A 122 -18.60 -17.95 -8.38
C ALA A 122 -19.11 -19.13 -7.55
N VAL A 123 -20.42 -19.14 -7.31
CA VAL A 123 -21.18 -20.29 -6.83
C VAL A 123 -21.78 -20.97 -8.06
N GLY A 124 -21.23 -22.08 -8.47
CA GLY A 124 -21.66 -22.82 -9.66
C GLY A 124 -22.81 -23.78 -9.39
N PRO A 125 -23.30 -24.46 -10.43
CA PRO A 125 -24.49 -25.32 -10.36
C PRO A 125 -24.31 -26.59 -9.50
N LEU A 126 -23.06 -26.96 -9.17
CA LEU A 126 -22.76 -28.12 -8.31
C LEU A 126 -22.52 -27.69 -6.85
N ALA A 127 -22.81 -26.45 -6.50
CA ALA A 127 -22.62 -25.95 -5.14
C ALA A 127 -23.55 -26.68 -4.17
N ASP A 128 -22.96 -27.58 -3.40
CA ASP A 128 -23.53 -28.10 -2.15
C ASP A 128 -22.46 -28.06 -1.06
N PRO A 129 -22.11 -26.87 -0.57
CA PRO A 129 -21.07 -26.70 0.44
C PRO A 129 -21.36 -27.50 1.72
N ALA A 130 -22.66 -27.72 2.03
CA ALA A 130 -23.05 -28.44 3.23
C ALA A 130 -22.77 -29.95 3.12
N ALA A 131 -22.95 -30.53 1.94
CA ALA A 131 -22.75 -31.95 1.71
C ALA A 131 -21.25 -32.33 1.66
N LEU A 132 -20.40 -31.44 1.15
CA LEU A 132 -18.98 -31.69 0.96
C LEU A 132 -18.07 -30.95 1.95
N GLY A 133 -18.61 -30.02 2.75
CA GLY A 133 -17.84 -29.18 3.64
C GLY A 133 -16.88 -28.21 2.91
N LEU A 134 -17.11 -28.02 1.59
CA LEU A 134 -16.28 -27.16 0.74
C LEU A 134 -16.89 -25.78 0.59
N GLN A 135 -16.03 -24.77 0.61
CA GLN A 135 -16.45 -23.41 0.34
C GLN A 135 -16.63 -23.20 -1.18
N PRO A 136 -17.62 -22.39 -1.62
CA PRO A 136 -17.69 -21.94 -3.00
C PRO A 136 -16.46 -21.10 -3.38
N GLY A 137 -16.21 -20.96 -4.68
CA GLY A 137 -15.03 -20.26 -5.19
C GLY A 137 -13.79 -21.15 -5.27
N SER A 138 -12.66 -20.54 -5.63
CA SER A 138 -11.37 -21.26 -5.77
C SER A 138 -10.86 -21.74 -4.43
N GLN A 139 -10.37 -22.98 -4.41
CA GLN A 139 -9.90 -23.64 -3.19
C GLN A 139 -8.49 -23.16 -2.84
N GLY A 140 -8.28 -22.78 -1.59
CA GLY A 140 -7.03 -22.21 -1.07
C GLY A 140 -7.10 -20.69 -0.89
N ALA A 141 -7.71 -19.95 -1.81
CA ALA A 141 -8.02 -18.54 -1.66
C ALA A 141 -9.17 -18.15 -2.58
N GLN A 142 -10.23 -17.58 -2.05
CA GLN A 142 -11.33 -17.05 -2.84
C GLN A 142 -10.96 -15.71 -3.48
N GLY A 143 -11.39 -15.49 -4.72
CA GLY A 143 -11.21 -14.22 -5.40
C GLY A 143 -11.99 -13.08 -4.78
N LEU A 144 -11.44 -11.87 -4.87
CA LEU A 144 -12.13 -10.65 -4.48
C LEU A 144 -13.36 -10.45 -5.37
N THR A 145 -14.52 -10.23 -4.77
CA THR A 145 -15.75 -9.98 -5.51
C THR A 145 -15.86 -8.52 -5.97
N PRO A 146 -16.73 -8.20 -6.93
CA PRO A 146 -17.01 -6.81 -7.30
C PRO A 146 -17.53 -5.96 -6.14
N GLU A 147 -18.30 -6.56 -5.23
CA GLU A 147 -18.87 -5.89 -4.05
C GLU A 147 -17.81 -5.54 -3.01
N ASP A 148 -16.73 -6.32 -2.94
CA ASP A 148 -15.63 -6.11 -2.00
C ASP A 148 -14.53 -5.22 -2.56
N ALA A 149 -14.53 -5.00 -3.88
CA ALA A 149 -13.57 -4.09 -4.51
C ALA A 149 -13.74 -2.66 -4.00
N ARG A 150 -12.63 -1.97 -3.82
CA ARG A 150 -12.61 -0.58 -3.27
C ARG A 150 -11.71 0.30 -4.10
N ASP A 151 -12.06 1.57 -4.12
CA ASP A 151 -11.27 2.66 -4.68
C ASP A 151 -11.33 3.80 -3.66
N ILE A 152 -10.23 4.06 -2.97
CA ILE A 152 -10.16 5.00 -1.83
C ILE A 152 -9.02 5.97 -2.05
N ASP A 153 -9.31 7.24 -1.78
CA ASP A 153 -8.33 8.33 -1.78
C ASP A 153 -8.24 8.96 -0.39
N ARG A 154 -7.03 9.39 -0.02
CA ARG A 154 -6.77 10.18 1.17
C ARG A 154 -5.83 11.33 0.81
N THR A 155 -6.14 12.52 1.32
CA THR A 155 -5.25 13.68 1.25
C THR A 155 -4.88 14.10 2.66
N VAL A 156 -3.62 14.36 2.89
CA VAL A 156 -3.08 14.86 4.16
C VAL A 156 -2.29 16.12 3.89
N VAL A 157 -2.53 17.14 4.69
CA VAL A 157 -1.72 18.36 4.74
C VAL A 157 -1.18 18.49 6.15
N ALA A 158 0.11 18.70 6.27
CA ALA A 158 0.76 18.87 7.56
C ALA A 158 1.71 20.07 7.57
N ALA A 159 1.91 20.64 8.74
CA ALA A 159 2.94 21.63 9.01
C ALA A 159 3.65 21.30 10.32
N TYR A 160 4.93 21.63 10.41
CA TYR A 160 5.70 21.45 11.63
C TYR A 160 6.62 22.63 11.90
N ALA A 161 7.01 22.77 13.15
CA ALA A 161 8.07 23.66 13.57
C ALA A 161 8.90 22.99 14.68
N GLU A 162 10.20 23.22 14.65
CA GLU A 162 11.17 22.76 15.65
C GLU A 162 12.13 23.89 15.97
N LEU A 163 12.43 24.07 17.25
CA LEU A 163 13.47 24.93 17.76
C LEU A 163 14.45 24.09 18.56
N SER A 164 15.71 24.16 18.18
CA SER A 164 16.80 23.44 18.87
C SER A 164 17.96 24.38 19.20
N ALA A 165 18.59 24.20 20.37
CA ALA A 165 19.71 25.01 20.82
C ALA A 165 20.61 24.27 21.81
N ASN A 166 21.92 24.60 21.80
CA ASN A 166 22.84 24.28 22.87
C ASN A 166 22.70 25.32 23.99
N LEU A 167 21.91 24.99 25.01
CA LEU A 167 21.61 25.89 26.15
C LEU A 167 22.84 26.06 27.08
N ALA A 168 23.72 25.05 27.13
CA ALA A 168 24.98 25.04 27.84
C ALA A 168 25.93 24.05 27.15
N PRO A 169 27.25 24.04 27.46
CA PRO A 169 28.21 23.12 26.83
C PRO A 169 27.84 21.64 26.90
N THR A 170 27.03 21.25 27.89
CA THR A 170 26.61 19.86 28.11
C THR A 170 25.10 19.69 28.02
N LEU A 171 24.34 20.74 27.62
CA LEU A 171 22.87 20.71 27.60
C LEU A 171 22.36 21.16 26.24
N PHE A 172 21.78 20.23 25.50
CA PHE A 172 21.04 20.47 24.25
C PHE A 172 19.54 20.39 24.52
N GLY A 173 18.77 21.36 24.02
CA GLY A 173 17.33 21.42 24.14
C GLY A 173 16.65 21.42 22.77
N VAL A 174 15.51 20.70 22.66
CA VAL A 174 14.64 20.69 21.47
C VAL A 174 13.18 20.84 21.91
N VAL A 175 12.46 21.68 21.19
CA VAL A 175 11.00 21.76 21.26
C VAL A 175 10.46 21.65 19.84
N ALA A 176 9.55 20.71 19.60
CA ALA A 176 8.94 20.50 18.28
C ALA A 176 7.45 20.29 18.39
N GLY A 177 6.73 20.66 17.33
CA GLY A 177 5.31 20.42 17.17
C GLY A 177 4.95 20.18 15.71
N ARG A 178 3.98 19.30 15.48
CA ARG A 178 3.40 18.97 14.15
C ARG A 178 1.88 18.96 14.26
N VAL A 179 1.25 19.50 13.24
CA VAL A 179 -0.21 19.42 13.04
C VAL A 179 -0.48 18.85 11.65
N GLU A 180 -1.46 17.97 11.56
CA GLU A 180 -1.89 17.40 10.27
C GLU A 180 -3.41 17.23 10.22
N ARG A 181 -3.94 17.28 9.02
CA ARG A 181 -5.37 17.10 8.73
C ARG A 181 -5.54 16.30 7.44
#